data_46b757611a855e5b5c4576c3c5cc49f2
#
_entry.id   46b757611a855e5b5c4576c3c5cc49f2
#
_cell.length_a   1.000
_cell.length_b   1.000
_cell.length_c   1.000
_cell.angle_alpha   90.00
_cell.angle_beta   90.00
_cell.angle_gamma   90.00
#
_symmetry.space_group_name_H-M   'P 1'
#
loop_
_entity.id
_entity.type
_entity.pdbx_description
1 polymer ?
#
loop_
_entity_poly.entity_id
_entity_poly.type
_entity_poly.pdbx_seq_one_letter_code
_entity_poly.pdbx_strand_id
1 'polypeptide(L)'
;AGLFMALLAATGAMVRPLGGLIADRVSGVRALTVLLAIIAVCDFVFAAAMPSLAGGIALLLCLYVAFGLGNGATFQLVPHRWAGRTGLMSGIVGAAGGIGGFYLPVVMGIAKESTGSYQMGFATFGALAACAFLAIVALRRPWMAWSMHTGVMHAHVAE
;
A
#
# COMPACT_ATOMS: atom_id res chain seq x y z
N ALA A 1 21.11 -3.76 14.51
CA ALA A 1 20.00 -2.97 13.96
C ALA A 1 19.88 -3.17 12.44
N GLY A 2 20.95 -3.00 11.64
CA GLY A 2 20.90 -3.05 10.18
C GLY A 2 20.41 -4.37 9.58
N LEU A 3 20.92 -5.52 10.06
CA LEU A 3 20.50 -6.84 9.60
C LEU A 3 19.00 -7.08 9.82
N PHE A 4 18.47 -6.65 10.95
CA PHE A 4 17.06 -6.78 11.27
C PHE A 4 16.17 -5.96 10.31
N MET A 5 16.56 -4.72 10.01
CA MET A 5 15.85 -3.89 9.02
C MET A 5 15.93 -4.48 7.61
N ALA A 6 17.08 -5.06 7.25
CA ALA A 6 17.23 -5.75 5.97
C ALA A 6 16.31 -6.99 5.86
N LEU A 7 16.17 -7.77 6.94
CA LEU A 7 15.26 -8.92 6.98
C LEU A 7 13.79 -8.51 6.86
N LEU A 8 13.36 -7.43 7.52
CA LEU A 8 12.02 -6.88 7.38
C LEU A 8 11.76 -6.42 5.94
N ALA A 9 12.69 -5.68 5.34
CA ALA A 9 12.59 -5.23 3.96
C ALA A 9 12.54 -6.40 2.96
N ALA A 10 13.37 -7.43 3.19
CA ALA A 10 13.36 -8.65 2.39
C ALA A 10 12.01 -9.38 2.50
N THR A 11 11.44 -9.50 3.70
CA THR A 11 10.11 -10.10 3.90
C THR A 11 9.06 -9.32 3.08
N GLY A 12 9.02 -8.00 3.17
CA GLY A 12 8.11 -7.16 2.37
C GLY A 12 8.30 -7.36 0.87
N ALA A 13 9.54 -7.48 0.40
CA ALA A 13 9.82 -7.74 -1.01
C ALA A 13 9.37 -9.13 -1.48
N MET A 14 9.59 -10.15 -0.66
CA MET A 14 9.24 -11.54 -0.99
C MET A 14 7.73 -11.81 -1.05
N VAL A 15 6.92 -11.06 -0.30
CA VAL A 15 5.46 -11.24 -0.31
C VAL A 15 4.75 -10.47 -1.44
N ARG A 16 5.45 -9.64 -2.21
CA ARG A 16 4.85 -8.89 -3.35
C ARG A 16 4.13 -9.78 -4.37
N PRO A 17 4.71 -10.90 -4.84
CA PRO A 17 4.02 -11.80 -5.76
C PRO A 17 2.72 -12.35 -5.18
N LEU A 18 2.69 -12.66 -3.88
CA LEU A 18 1.49 -13.12 -3.19
C LEU A 18 0.39 -12.06 -3.19
N GLY A 19 0.75 -10.78 -3.07
CA GLY A 19 -0.18 -9.66 -3.19
C GLY A 19 -0.88 -9.62 -4.54
N GLY A 20 -0.15 -9.85 -5.63
CA GLY A 20 -0.71 -9.99 -6.97
C GLY A 20 -1.67 -11.18 -7.09
N LEU A 21 -1.26 -12.36 -6.63
CA LEU A 21 -2.09 -13.57 -6.63
C LEU A 21 -3.40 -13.42 -5.82
N ILE A 22 -3.32 -12.76 -4.66
CA ILE A 22 -4.51 -12.45 -3.85
C ILE A 22 -5.43 -11.49 -4.60
N ALA A 23 -4.85 -10.45 -5.22
CA ALA A 23 -5.59 -9.46 -6.00
C ALA A 23 -6.32 -10.08 -7.20
N ASP A 24 -5.72 -11.08 -7.85
CA ASP A 24 -6.35 -11.85 -8.94
C ASP A 24 -7.59 -12.61 -8.47
N ARG A 25 -7.56 -13.17 -7.25
CA ARG A 25 -8.65 -13.99 -6.71
C ARG A 25 -9.80 -13.19 -6.09
N VAL A 26 -9.47 -12.09 -5.41
CA VAL A 26 -10.44 -11.34 -4.56
C VAL A 26 -10.87 -10.02 -5.20
N SER A 27 -10.12 -9.49 -6.15
CA SER A 27 -10.13 -8.12 -6.70
C SER A 27 -9.09 -7.23 -6.02
N GLY A 28 -8.22 -6.61 -6.83
CA GLY A 28 -7.15 -5.74 -6.34
C GLY A 28 -7.67 -4.57 -5.49
N VAL A 29 -8.84 -4.01 -5.82
CA VAL A 29 -9.48 -2.93 -5.04
C VAL A 29 -9.87 -3.40 -3.64
N ARG A 30 -10.42 -4.60 -3.51
CA ARG A 30 -10.78 -5.17 -2.19
C ARG A 30 -9.54 -5.48 -1.38
N ALA A 31 -8.53 -6.10 -2.00
CA ALA A 31 -7.25 -6.39 -1.35
C ALA A 31 -6.61 -5.11 -0.81
N LEU A 32 -6.51 -4.06 -1.62
CA LEU A 32 -5.97 -2.76 -1.20
C LEU A 32 -6.79 -2.11 -0.09
N THR A 33 -8.13 -2.21 -0.13
CA THR A 33 -8.97 -1.66 0.93
C THR A 33 -8.64 -2.30 2.29
N VAL A 34 -8.54 -3.63 2.34
CA VAL A 34 -8.20 -4.35 3.58
C VAL A 34 -6.78 -4.03 4.05
N LEU A 35 -5.82 -4.03 3.13
CA LEU A 35 -4.42 -3.75 3.47
C LEU A 35 -4.21 -2.32 3.98
N LEU A 36 -4.86 -1.32 3.38
CA LEU A 36 -4.81 0.06 3.87
C LEU A 36 -5.44 0.21 5.26
N ALA A 37 -6.51 -0.51 5.56
CA ALA A 37 -7.09 -0.54 6.90
C ALA A 37 -6.11 -1.14 7.92
N ILE A 38 -5.44 -2.25 7.59
CA ILE A 38 -4.42 -2.87 8.44
C ILE A 38 -3.25 -1.90 8.68
N ILE A 39 -2.75 -1.26 7.62
CA ILE A 39 -1.66 -0.29 7.71
C ILE A 39 -2.06 0.86 8.63
N ALA A 40 -3.23 1.47 8.42
CA ALA A 40 -3.71 2.58 9.26
C ALA A 40 -3.82 2.19 10.74
N VAL A 41 -4.37 1.01 11.03
CA VAL A 41 -4.50 0.51 12.40
C VAL A 41 -3.12 0.30 13.03
N CYS A 42 -2.19 -0.37 12.34
CA CYS A 42 -0.84 -0.60 12.86
C CYS A 42 -0.11 0.73 13.14
N ASP A 43 -0.19 1.70 12.22
CA ASP A 43 0.44 3.01 12.40
C ASP A 43 -0.19 3.78 13.56
N PHE A 44 -1.51 3.76 13.73
CA PHE A 44 -2.16 4.41 14.88
C PHE A 44 -1.84 3.72 16.20
N VAL A 45 -1.66 2.40 16.23
CA VAL A 45 -1.19 1.69 17.43
C VAL A 45 0.21 2.16 17.81
N PHE A 46 1.13 2.31 16.85
CA PHE A 46 2.45 2.89 17.11
C PHE A 46 2.37 4.35 17.60
N ALA A 47 1.46 5.14 17.05
CA ALA A 47 1.28 6.54 17.43
C ALA A 47 0.69 6.70 18.84
N ALA A 48 -0.26 5.83 19.22
CA ALA A 48 -0.96 5.92 20.51
C ALA A 48 -0.12 5.44 21.70
N ALA A 49 0.62 4.34 21.51
CA ALA A 49 1.42 3.75 22.58
C ALA A 49 2.68 3.12 21.96
N MET A 50 3.86 3.55 22.42
CA MET A 50 5.09 2.88 22.05
C MET A 50 5.04 1.42 22.55
N PRO A 51 4.91 0.43 21.66
CA PRO A 51 4.78 -0.96 22.08
C PRO A 51 6.07 -1.46 22.72
N SER A 52 5.97 -2.55 23.48
CA SER A 52 7.15 -3.29 23.92
C SER A 52 8.00 -3.71 22.72
N LEU A 53 9.28 -4.04 22.94
CA LEU A 53 10.17 -4.46 21.86
C LEU A 53 9.56 -5.58 21.00
N ALA A 54 9.00 -6.61 21.63
CA ALA A 54 8.36 -7.72 20.92
C ALA A 54 7.10 -7.27 20.14
N GLY A 55 6.26 -6.44 20.74
CA GLY A 55 5.08 -5.88 20.08
C GLY A 55 5.45 -4.97 18.91
N GLY A 56 6.49 -4.15 19.07
CA GLY A 56 7.01 -3.30 18.00
C GLY A 56 7.54 -4.09 16.80
N ILE A 57 8.28 -5.17 17.07
CA ILE A 57 8.75 -6.09 16.03
C ILE A 57 7.57 -6.72 15.28
N ALA A 58 6.57 -7.21 16.00
CA ALA A 58 5.39 -7.84 15.39
C ALA A 58 4.60 -6.85 14.53
N LEU A 59 4.39 -5.63 15.01
CA LEU A 59 3.72 -4.57 14.24
C LEU A 59 4.52 -4.16 12.99
N LEU A 60 5.84 -3.99 13.11
CA LEU A 60 6.70 -3.70 11.95
C LEU A 60 6.62 -4.82 10.91
N LEU A 61 6.69 -6.08 11.34
CA LEU A 61 6.56 -7.22 10.44
C LEU A 61 5.20 -7.19 9.73
N CYS A 62 4.11 -6.93 10.45
CA CYS A 62 2.77 -6.78 9.89
C CYS A 62 2.73 -5.65 8.84
N LEU A 63 3.32 -4.48 9.14
CA LEU A 63 3.42 -3.36 8.20
C LEU A 63 4.21 -3.72 6.94
N TYR A 64 5.39 -4.32 7.07
CA TYR A 64 6.21 -4.71 5.91
C TYR A 64 5.50 -5.74 5.02
N VAL A 65 4.81 -6.71 5.63
CA VAL A 65 3.97 -7.67 4.89
C VAL A 65 2.81 -6.94 4.19
N ALA A 66 2.08 -6.08 4.88
CA ALA A 66 0.97 -5.33 4.32
C ALA A 66 1.41 -4.41 3.16
N PHE A 67 2.54 -3.72 3.30
CA PHE A 67 3.14 -2.91 2.22
C PHE A 67 3.56 -3.77 1.03
N GLY A 68 4.17 -4.93 1.27
CA GLY A 68 4.57 -5.86 0.21
C GLY A 68 3.36 -6.38 -0.57
N LEU A 69 2.35 -6.89 0.12
CA LEU A 69 1.10 -7.35 -0.49
C LEU A 69 0.37 -6.23 -1.23
N GLY A 70 0.30 -5.03 -0.64
CA GLY A 70 -0.33 -3.85 -1.25
C GLY A 70 0.37 -3.41 -2.52
N ASN A 71 1.70 -3.43 -2.53
CA ASN A 71 2.49 -3.13 -3.71
C ASN A 71 2.19 -4.13 -4.84
N GLY A 72 2.19 -5.44 -4.55
CA GLY A 72 1.84 -6.49 -5.50
C GLY A 72 0.43 -6.31 -6.07
N ALA A 73 -0.56 -6.05 -5.22
CA ALA A 73 -1.94 -5.81 -5.62
C ALA A 73 -2.08 -4.55 -6.50
N THR A 74 -1.31 -3.48 -6.22
CA THR A 74 -1.32 -2.26 -7.03
C THR A 74 -0.78 -2.52 -8.44
N PHE A 75 0.35 -3.19 -8.56
CA PHE A 75 0.93 -3.50 -9.88
C PHE A 75 0.08 -4.50 -10.69
N GLN A 76 -0.67 -5.38 -10.04
CA GLN A 76 -1.63 -6.26 -10.69
C GLN A 76 -2.81 -5.48 -11.30
N LEU A 77 -3.29 -4.42 -10.64
CA LEU A 77 -4.37 -3.58 -11.16
C LEU A 77 -4.00 -2.80 -12.43
N VAL A 78 -2.72 -2.47 -12.63
CA VAL A 78 -2.27 -1.63 -13.75
C VAL A 78 -2.61 -2.25 -15.12
N PRO A 79 -2.22 -3.49 -15.46
CA PRO A 79 -2.54 -4.08 -16.75
C PRO A 79 -4.03 -4.30 -16.96
N HIS A 80 -4.76 -4.63 -15.89
CA HIS A 80 -6.22 -4.80 -15.99
C HIS A 80 -6.96 -3.50 -16.31
N ARG A 81 -6.40 -2.38 -15.90
CA ARG A 81 -7.03 -1.07 -16.06
C ARG A 81 -6.57 -0.32 -17.31
N TRP A 82 -5.30 -0.50 -17.70
CA TRP A 82 -4.63 0.22 -18.78
C TRP A 82 -3.85 -0.72 -19.69
N ALA A 83 -4.53 -1.75 -20.24
CA ALA A 83 -3.91 -2.77 -21.07
C ALA A 83 -3.07 -2.19 -22.24
N GLY A 84 -3.54 -1.11 -22.88
CA GLY A 84 -2.80 -0.46 -23.98
C GLY A 84 -1.69 0.50 -23.54
N ARG A 85 -1.55 0.82 -22.23
CA ARG A 85 -0.59 1.79 -21.68
C ARG A 85 0.07 1.30 -20.39
N THR A 86 0.20 -0.01 -20.25
CA THR A 86 0.71 -0.66 -19.02
C THR A 86 2.07 -0.14 -18.61
N GLY A 87 3.01 0.02 -19.56
CA GLY A 87 4.35 0.52 -19.28
C GLY A 87 4.36 1.94 -18.69
N LEU A 88 3.61 2.86 -19.31
CA LEU A 88 3.49 4.24 -18.83
C LEU A 88 2.88 4.28 -17.41
N MET A 89 1.78 3.56 -17.19
CA MET A 89 1.10 3.56 -15.90
C MET A 89 1.93 2.89 -14.81
N SER A 90 2.64 1.80 -15.12
CA SER A 90 3.60 1.18 -14.20
C SER A 90 4.73 2.14 -13.83
N GLY A 91 5.21 2.94 -14.79
CA GLY A 91 6.21 3.97 -14.55
C GLY A 91 5.70 5.06 -13.60
N ILE A 92 4.48 5.55 -13.79
CA ILE A 92 3.85 6.56 -12.90
C ILE A 92 3.66 6.01 -11.49
N VAL A 93 3.16 4.77 -11.35
CA VAL A 93 3.00 4.10 -10.05
C VAL A 93 4.35 3.91 -9.37
N GLY A 94 5.37 3.49 -10.13
CA GLY A 94 6.73 3.34 -9.61
C GLY A 94 7.35 4.67 -9.16
N ALA A 95 7.17 5.74 -9.92
CA ALA A 95 7.63 7.08 -9.55
C ALA A 95 6.93 7.59 -8.29
N ALA A 96 5.62 7.43 -8.18
CA ALA A 96 4.87 7.77 -6.96
C ALA A 96 5.36 6.96 -5.74
N GLY A 97 5.64 5.66 -5.93
CA GLY A 97 6.25 4.81 -4.90
C GLY A 97 7.63 5.29 -4.47
N GLY A 98 8.47 5.75 -5.41
CA GLY A 98 9.78 6.34 -5.13
C GLY A 98 9.69 7.61 -4.29
N ILE A 99 8.76 8.51 -4.61
CA ILE A 99 8.49 9.72 -3.83
C ILE A 99 8.04 9.34 -2.41
N GLY A 100 7.12 8.37 -2.28
CA GLY A 100 6.67 7.87 -0.98
C GLY A 100 7.81 7.27 -0.15
N GLY A 101 8.70 6.51 -0.79
CA GLY A 101 9.87 5.92 -0.14
C GLY A 101 10.87 6.95 0.39
N PHE A 102 11.01 8.09 -0.28
CA PHE A 102 11.80 9.21 0.21
C PHE A 102 11.10 9.98 1.33
N TYR A 103 9.81 10.23 1.18
CA TYR A 103 9.01 11.00 2.13
C TYR A 103 8.99 10.38 3.54
N LEU A 104 8.93 9.05 3.62
CA LEU A 104 8.83 8.32 4.89
C LEU A 104 9.99 8.59 5.85
N PRO A 105 11.27 8.41 5.48
CA PRO A 105 12.41 8.72 6.36
C PRO A 105 12.47 10.21 6.76
N VAL A 106 12.09 11.11 5.85
CA VAL A 106 12.11 12.56 6.12
C VAL A 106 11.09 12.91 7.20
N VAL A 107 9.86 12.43 7.08
CA VAL A 107 8.81 12.69 8.09
C VAL A 107 9.17 12.07 9.44
N MET A 108 9.72 10.86 9.45
CA MET A 108 10.20 10.22 10.68
C MET A 108 11.37 10.97 11.31
N GLY A 109 12.30 11.51 10.51
CA GLY A 109 13.39 12.36 10.98
C GLY A 109 12.87 13.64 11.64
N ILE A 110 12.01 14.38 10.95
CA ILE A 110 11.41 15.62 11.46
C ILE A 110 10.60 15.35 12.75
N ALA A 111 9.81 14.29 12.78
CA ALA A 111 9.05 13.92 13.97
C ALA A 111 9.98 13.67 15.17
N LYS A 112 11.05 12.92 14.97
CA LYS A 112 12.04 12.62 16.00
C LYS A 112 12.75 13.87 16.50
N GLU A 113 13.12 14.76 15.58
CA GLU A 113 13.86 15.98 15.89
C GLU A 113 12.99 17.01 16.63
N SER A 114 11.71 17.15 16.22
CA SER A 114 10.79 18.13 16.80
C SER A 114 10.13 17.68 18.10
N THR A 115 9.82 16.39 18.26
CA THR A 115 9.06 15.86 19.42
C THR A 115 9.85 14.92 20.32
N GLY A 116 11.07 14.56 19.93
CA GLY A 116 11.87 13.52 20.60
C GLY A 116 11.32 12.10 20.42
N SER A 117 10.21 11.91 19.68
CA SER A 117 9.53 10.63 19.49
C SER A 117 9.18 10.37 18.03
N TYR A 118 9.03 9.12 17.65
CA TYR A 118 8.54 8.71 16.31
C TYR A 118 7.00 8.68 16.22
N GLN A 119 6.27 8.88 17.31
CA GLN A 119 4.81 8.77 17.37
C GLN A 119 4.10 9.68 16.37
N MET A 120 4.54 10.95 16.25
CA MET A 120 4.01 11.89 15.25
C MET A 120 4.21 11.39 13.81
N GLY A 121 5.35 10.77 13.51
CA GLY A 121 5.61 10.18 12.21
C GLY A 121 4.61 9.06 11.89
N PHE A 122 4.42 8.12 12.80
CA PHE A 122 3.43 7.05 12.64
C PHE A 122 2.00 7.60 12.56
N ALA A 123 1.63 8.62 13.36
CA ALA A 123 0.32 9.27 13.26
C ALA A 123 0.08 9.86 11.85
N THR A 124 1.09 10.50 11.27
CA THR A 124 1.02 11.06 9.90
C THR A 124 0.79 9.97 8.85
N PHE A 125 1.53 8.84 8.95
CA PHE A 125 1.33 7.73 8.02
C PHE A 125 0.00 7.02 8.21
N GLY A 126 -0.43 6.82 9.46
CA GLY A 126 -1.77 6.31 9.76
C GLY A 126 -2.87 7.18 9.17
N ALA A 127 -2.75 8.51 9.27
CA ALA A 127 -3.68 9.45 8.64
C ALA A 127 -3.67 9.35 7.12
N LEU A 128 -2.50 9.26 6.47
CA LEU A 128 -2.39 9.09 5.03
C LEU A 128 -3.01 7.76 4.57
N ALA A 129 -2.75 6.66 5.28
CA ALA A 129 -3.33 5.36 4.99
C ALA A 129 -4.85 5.37 5.17
N ALA A 130 -5.37 6.02 6.22
CA ALA A 130 -6.81 6.20 6.44
C ALA A 130 -7.45 7.05 5.34
N CYS A 131 -6.82 8.15 4.92
CA CYS A 131 -7.29 8.96 3.79
C CYS A 131 -7.34 8.14 2.49
N ALA A 132 -6.29 7.36 2.20
CA ALA A 132 -6.26 6.48 1.03
C ALA A 132 -7.34 5.39 1.11
N PHE A 133 -7.55 4.78 2.28
CA PHE A 133 -8.63 3.84 2.55
C PHE A 133 -10.00 4.46 2.25
N LEU A 134 -10.28 5.63 2.80
CA LEU A 134 -11.55 6.34 2.58
C LEU A 134 -11.74 6.71 1.10
N ALA A 135 -10.69 7.16 0.42
CA ALA A 135 -10.73 7.46 -1.00
C ALA A 135 -11.10 6.21 -1.83
N ILE A 136 -10.47 5.05 -1.56
CA ILE A 136 -10.81 3.80 -2.25
C ILE A 136 -12.25 3.38 -1.95
N VAL A 137 -12.70 3.47 -0.70
CA VAL A 137 -14.09 3.12 -0.32
C VAL A 137 -15.10 4.02 -1.02
N ALA A 138 -14.84 5.33 -1.11
CA ALA A 138 -15.70 6.29 -1.78
C ALA A 138 -15.74 6.06 -3.31
N LEU A 139 -14.58 5.78 -3.91
CA LEU A 139 -14.43 5.63 -5.37
C LEU A 139 -14.71 4.20 -5.88
N ARG A 140 -14.88 3.21 -5.02
CA ARG A 140 -15.04 1.81 -5.42
C ARG A 140 -16.25 1.56 -6.34
N ARG A 141 -17.37 2.26 -6.12
CA ARG A 141 -18.59 2.09 -6.93
C ARG A 141 -18.40 2.57 -8.36
N PRO A 142 -18.00 3.82 -8.63
CA PRO A 142 -17.71 4.27 -9.98
C PRO A 142 -16.56 3.48 -10.63
N TRP A 143 -15.59 3.02 -9.87
CA TRP A 143 -14.48 2.25 -10.39
C TRP A 143 -14.87 0.85 -10.86
N MET A 144 -15.77 0.16 -10.16
CA MET A 144 -16.30 -1.13 -10.61
C MET A 144 -17.25 -0.99 -11.79
N ALA A 145 -18.06 0.07 -11.84
CA ALA A 145 -18.95 0.34 -12.97
C ALA A 145 -18.18 0.62 -14.26
N TRP A 146 -17.05 1.30 -14.18
CA TRP A 146 -16.22 1.62 -15.35
C TRP A 146 -15.53 0.39 -15.96
N SER A 147 -15.19 -0.62 -15.17
CA SER A 147 -14.59 -1.86 -15.66
C SER A 147 -15.57 -2.70 -16.51
N MET A 148 -16.86 -2.60 -16.26
CA MET A 148 -17.88 -3.30 -17.05
C MET A 148 -18.07 -2.69 -18.44
N HIS A 149 -17.92 -1.38 -18.60
CA HIS A 149 -18.07 -0.70 -19.89
C HIS A 149 -16.92 -0.97 -20.86
N THR A 150 -15.69 -1.10 -20.35
CA THR A 150 -14.51 -1.42 -21.19
C THR A 150 -14.53 -2.86 -21.68
N GLY A 151 -15.07 -3.81 -20.93
CA GLY A 151 -15.23 -5.21 -21.35
C GLY A 151 -16.20 -5.38 -22.52
N VAL A 152 -17.28 -4.61 -22.56
CA VAL A 152 -18.28 -4.66 -23.63
C VAL A 152 -17.73 -4.07 -24.94
N MET A 153 -16.91 -3.02 -24.90
CA MET A 153 -16.31 -2.45 -26.11
C MET A 153 -15.29 -3.35 -26.78
N HIS A 154 -14.55 -4.17 -26.03
CA HIS A 154 -13.61 -5.13 -26.63
C HIS A 154 -14.30 -6.32 -27.27
N ALA A 155 -15.50 -6.71 -26.85
CA ALA A 155 -16.28 -7.77 -27.49
C ALA A 155 -16.83 -7.37 -28.85
N HIS A 156 -17.17 -6.10 -29.07
CA HIS A 156 -17.69 -5.59 -30.34
C HIS A 156 -16.64 -5.27 -31.41
N VAL A 157 -15.37 -5.26 -31.07
CA VAL A 157 -14.27 -5.02 -32.03
C VAL A 157 -13.65 -6.35 -32.52
N ALA A 158 -14.07 -7.47 -31.94
CA ALA A 158 -13.57 -8.83 -32.29
C ALA A 158 -14.55 -9.61 -33.22
N GLU A 159 -15.67 -9.01 -33.63
CA GLU A 159 -16.57 -9.48 -34.70
C GLU A 159 -16.32 -8.70 -36.00
#